data_ab2f69be8b3c1f0dcfdcfc1d30ec3b8a
#
_entry.id   ab2f69be8b3c1f0dcfdcfc1d30ec3b8a
#
_cell.length_a   1.000
_cell.length_b   1.000
_cell.length_c   1.000
_cell.angle_alpha   90.00
_cell.angle_beta   90.00
_cell.angle_gamma   90.00
#
_symmetry.space_group_name_H-M   'P 1'
#
loop_
_entity.id
_entity.type
_entity.pdbx_description
1 polymer ?
#
loop_
_entity_poly.entity_id
_entity_poly.type
_entity_poly.pdbx_seq_one_letter_code
_entity_poly.pdbx_strand_id
1 'polypeptide(L)'
;HAPIRRQALNNREKKLAVKNALRYFPRHLHTQLAPEFASELHRYGRIYMYRYRPSYRIHARTIHDYPHRSKQAAAIMLMLSNNLDEAVAQHPDELITYGGNGAVFQNWAQYRLAMKYLATMTDEQTLVLNSGHPLGLFPSHREAPRVVVTNGMVIPNYSSPDDYERMNALGVTQYGQMTAGSFMYIGPQGIVHGTTITVLNAARMIGAGGVAGSGGSGEERDTAGRHGGGKPLGESGSGRINEEEIPEEKNRAKDHQKGGGSNDMKGKVFVTSGLGGMSGAQPKATVIAGGICVVAEVNPLAVEKRHSQGWVDEVYKEIEAVIQRMEEARRNGEAVSIAYHGNIVDLWEAFV
;
A
#
# COMPACT_ATOMS: atom_id res chain seq x y z
N HIS A 1 -12.00 -7.61 -18.21
CA HIS A 1 -11.04 -6.82 -18.97
C HIS A 1 -10.72 -5.52 -18.23
N ALA A 2 -9.53 -4.97 -18.46
CA ALA A 2 -9.14 -3.70 -17.88
C ALA A 2 -10.09 -2.56 -18.31
N PRO A 3 -10.20 -1.50 -17.49
CA PRO A 3 -11.04 -0.36 -17.84
C PRO A 3 -10.53 0.35 -19.10
N ILE A 4 -11.46 0.90 -19.85
CA ILE A 4 -11.14 1.76 -21.00
C ILE A 4 -10.65 3.09 -20.45
N ARG A 5 -9.42 3.45 -20.78
CA ARG A 5 -8.80 4.72 -20.40
C ARG A 5 -8.97 5.77 -21.50
N ARG A 6 -8.85 7.04 -21.11
CA ARG A 6 -8.91 8.15 -22.05
C ARG A 6 -7.83 8.00 -23.13
N GLN A 7 -8.20 8.32 -24.39
CA GLN A 7 -7.25 8.40 -25.50
C GLN A 7 -6.40 9.66 -25.37
N ALA A 8 -5.22 9.53 -24.78
CA ALA A 8 -4.34 10.65 -24.45
C ALA A 8 -3.25 10.91 -25.49
N LEU A 9 -3.13 10.06 -26.54
CA LEU A 9 -2.01 10.09 -27.48
C LEU A 9 -2.46 10.50 -28.89
N ASN A 10 -1.65 11.35 -29.55
CA ASN A 10 -1.74 11.59 -30.98
C ASN A 10 -1.16 10.42 -31.79
N ASN A 11 -1.29 10.46 -33.12
CA ASN A 11 -0.86 9.36 -34.02
C ASN A 11 0.64 9.07 -33.97
N ARG A 12 1.50 10.08 -33.78
CA ARG A 12 2.96 9.89 -33.64
C ARG A 12 3.26 9.22 -32.30
N GLU A 13 2.60 9.63 -31.26
CA GLU A 13 2.76 9.07 -29.90
C GLU A 13 2.22 7.65 -29.80
N LYS A 14 1.12 7.30 -30.48
CA LYS A 14 0.61 5.92 -30.57
C LYS A 14 1.67 4.97 -31.16
N LYS A 15 2.36 5.40 -32.22
CA LYS A 15 3.48 4.63 -32.79
C LYS A 15 4.63 4.47 -31.80
N LEU A 16 4.92 5.53 -31.02
CA LEU A 16 5.97 5.49 -30.00
C LEU A 16 5.58 4.56 -28.84
N ALA A 17 4.33 4.58 -28.38
CA ALA A 17 3.82 3.69 -27.35
C ALA A 17 3.96 2.21 -27.75
N VAL A 18 3.57 1.86 -28.98
CA VAL A 18 3.76 0.49 -29.50
C VAL A 18 5.25 0.13 -29.56
N LYS A 19 6.11 1.05 -30.01
CA LYS A 19 7.56 0.83 -30.06
C LYS A 19 8.15 0.62 -28.65
N ASN A 20 7.68 1.38 -27.65
CA ASN A 20 8.07 1.21 -26.26
C ASN A 20 7.63 -0.15 -25.69
N ALA A 21 6.44 -0.60 -26.02
CA ALA A 21 5.96 -1.92 -25.63
C ALA A 21 6.76 -3.06 -26.24
N LEU A 22 7.14 -2.94 -27.51
CA LEU A 22 7.90 -3.95 -28.23
C LEU A 22 9.33 -4.18 -27.71
N ARG A 23 9.90 -3.25 -26.94
CA ARG A 23 11.26 -3.39 -26.37
C ARG A 23 11.42 -4.59 -25.42
N TYR A 24 10.33 -5.14 -24.88
CA TYR A 24 10.35 -6.36 -24.06
C TYR A 24 10.59 -7.63 -24.86
N PHE A 25 10.53 -7.57 -26.19
CA PHE A 25 10.48 -8.73 -27.07
C PHE A 25 11.60 -8.73 -28.11
N PRO A 26 12.10 -9.92 -28.49
CA PRO A 26 13.03 -10.06 -29.59
C PRO A 26 12.44 -9.52 -30.91
N ARG A 27 13.30 -8.95 -31.77
CA ARG A 27 12.88 -8.27 -33.00
C ARG A 27 12.03 -9.12 -33.94
N HIS A 28 12.27 -10.44 -34.00
CA HIS A 28 11.50 -11.35 -34.87
C HIS A 28 10.02 -11.45 -34.47
N LEU A 29 9.65 -11.12 -33.23
CA LEU A 29 8.26 -11.10 -32.78
C LEU A 29 7.56 -9.75 -33.03
N HIS A 30 8.28 -8.69 -33.39
CA HIS A 30 7.69 -7.36 -33.50
C HIS A 30 6.61 -7.28 -34.56
N THR A 31 6.77 -7.94 -35.70
CA THR A 31 5.78 -7.94 -36.80
C THR A 31 4.46 -8.56 -36.36
N GLN A 32 4.51 -9.58 -35.51
CA GLN A 32 3.33 -10.23 -34.95
C GLN A 32 2.68 -9.41 -33.84
N LEU A 33 3.47 -8.86 -32.91
CA LEU A 33 2.98 -8.20 -31.69
C LEU A 33 2.53 -6.75 -31.96
N ALA A 34 3.13 -6.03 -32.90
CA ALA A 34 2.82 -4.63 -33.13
C ALA A 34 1.34 -4.36 -33.47
N PRO A 35 0.67 -5.14 -34.36
CA PRO A 35 -0.74 -4.94 -34.64
C PRO A 35 -1.63 -5.23 -33.43
N GLU A 36 -1.29 -6.22 -32.61
CA GLU A 36 -2.01 -6.57 -31.39
C GLU A 36 -1.93 -5.45 -30.37
N PHE A 37 -0.73 -4.93 -30.08
CA PHE A 37 -0.54 -3.82 -29.14
C PHE A 37 -1.17 -2.51 -29.63
N ALA A 38 -1.15 -2.28 -30.96
CA ALA A 38 -1.86 -1.13 -31.52
C ALA A 38 -3.39 -1.26 -31.35
N SER A 39 -3.94 -2.47 -31.49
CA SER A 39 -5.35 -2.75 -31.25
C SER A 39 -5.73 -2.54 -29.78
N GLU A 40 -4.92 -3.04 -28.84
CA GLU A 40 -5.14 -2.79 -27.40
C GLU A 40 -5.10 -1.28 -27.07
N LEU A 41 -4.12 -0.56 -27.58
CA LEU A 41 -3.99 0.89 -27.38
C LEU A 41 -5.22 1.64 -27.93
N HIS A 42 -5.71 1.23 -29.09
CA HIS A 42 -6.93 1.80 -29.69
C HIS A 42 -8.16 1.50 -28.86
N ARG A 43 -8.31 0.28 -28.40
CA ARG A 43 -9.48 -0.20 -27.66
C ARG A 43 -9.53 0.33 -26.23
N TYR A 44 -8.40 0.26 -25.53
CA TYR A 44 -8.34 0.51 -24.07
C TYR A 44 -7.64 1.83 -23.69
N GLY A 45 -7.03 2.54 -24.66
CA GLY A 45 -6.19 3.69 -24.36
C GLY A 45 -4.85 3.34 -23.72
N ARG A 46 -4.57 2.05 -23.53
CA ARG A 46 -3.35 1.49 -22.93
C ARG A 46 -2.98 0.18 -23.60
N ILE A 47 -1.71 -0.24 -23.43
CA ILE A 47 -1.21 -1.54 -23.90
C ILE A 47 -1.03 -2.43 -22.68
N TYR A 48 -1.99 -3.31 -22.43
CA TYR A 48 -2.00 -4.23 -21.29
C TYR A 48 -1.29 -5.55 -21.56
N MET A 49 -0.97 -5.87 -22.80
CA MET A 49 -0.34 -7.12 -23.24
C MET A 49 -1.12 -8.36 -22.78
N TYR A 50 -2.41 -8.41 -23.03
CA TYR A 50 -3.32 -9.47 -22.59
C TYR A 50 -2.91 -10.88 -23.01
N ARG A 51 -2.19 -11.02 -24.12
CA ARG A 51 -1.60 -12.31 -24.55
C ARG A 51 -0.78 -12.96 -23.42
N TYR A 52 -0.21 -12.15 -22.53
CA TYR A 52 0.65 -12.62 -21.43
C TYR A 52 -0.09 -12.74 -20.10
N ARG A 53 -1.38 -12.43 -20.06
CA ARG A 53 -2.19 -12.70 -18.86
C ARG A 53 -2.15 -14.21 -18.57
N PRO A 54 -1.94 -14.62 -17.30
CA PRO A 54 -2.07 -16.04 -16.94
C PRO A 54 -3.47 -16.58 -17.28
N SER A 55 -3.52 -17.80 -17.81
CA SER A 55 -4.79 -18.49 -18.08
C SER A 55 -5.39 -19.15 -16.83
N TYR A 56 -4.60 -19.31 -15.78
CA TYR A 56 -5.05 -19.82 -14.49
C TYR A 56 -5.56 -18.67 -13.60
N ARG A 57 -6.45 -19.00 -12.68
CA ARG A 57 -6.90 -18.05 -11.65
C ARG A 57 -5.72 -17.63 -10.78
N ILE A 58 -5.54 -16.32 -10.64
CA ILE A 58 -4.53 -15.77 -9.74
C ILE A 58 -5.18 -15.63 -8.36
N HIS A 59 -4.58 -16.26 -7.34
CA HIS A 59 -4.99 -16.19 -5.94
C HIS A 59 -3.78 -16.48 -5.04
N ALA A 60 -3.85 -16.07 -3.79
CA ALA A 60 -2.83 -16.44 -2.81
C ALA A 60 -2.88 -17.96 -2.54
N ARG A 61 -1.72 -18.57 -2.52
CA ARG A 61 -1.50 -19.98 -2.14
C ARG A 61 -0.58 -20.03 -0.94
N THR A 62 -0.32 -21.22 -0.40
CA THR A 62 0.66 -21.32 0.68
C THR A 62 2.04 -20.89 0.19
N ILE A 63 2.87 -20.35 1.08
CA ILE A 63 4.20 -19.82 0.71
C ILE A 63 5.08 -20.88 0.05
N HIS A 64 4.89 -22.14 0.41
CA HIS A 64 5.66 -23.28 -0.11
C HIS A 64 5.28 -23.67 -1.55
N ASP A 65 4.13 -23.24 -2.03
CA ASP A 65 3.67 -23.51 -3.40
C ASP A 65 4.30 -22.60 -4.46
N TYR A 66 5.01 -21.56 -4.02
CA TYR A 66 5.74 -20.68 -4.92
C TYR A 66 7.16 -21.18 -5.17
N PRO A 67 7.60 -21.29 -6.45
CA PRO A 67 9.00 -21.60 -6.74
C PRO A 67 9.89 -20.47 -6.20
N HIS A 68 10.83 -20.78 -5.33
CA HIS A 68 11.67 -19.76 -4.71
C HIS A 68 13.03 -20.29 -4.27
N ARG A 69 14.03 -19.39 -4.22
CA ARG A 69 15.32 -19.55 -3.55
C ARG A 69 15.42 -18.65 -2.32
N SER A 70 14.59 -17.61 -2.27
CA SER A 70 14.44 -16.69 -1.13
C SER A 70 13.02 -16.79 -0.58
N LYS A 71 12.86 -17.05 0.71
CA LYS A 71 11.56 -17.13 1.38
C LYS A 71 10.83 -15.78 1.36
N GLN A 72 11.56 -14.67 1.45
CA GLN A 72 11.03 -13.33 1.34
C GLN A 72 10.48 -13.06 -0.07
N ALA A 73 11.16 -13.55 -1.10
CA ALA A 73 10.66 -13.44 -2.47
C ALA A 73 9.36 -14.25 -2.67
N ALA A 74 9.25 -15.45 -2.06
CA ALA A 74 8.01 -16.21 -2.06
C ALA A 74 6.86 -15.46 -1.37
N ALA A 75 7.12 -14.81 -0.26
CA ALA A 75 6.13 -13.98 0.44
C ALA A 75 5.66 -12.80 -0.44
N ILE A 76 6.56 -12.18 -1.20
CA ILE A 76 6.19 -11.12 -2.16
C ILE A 76 5.33 -11.68 -3.29
N MET A 77 5.65 -12.85 -3.85
CA MET A 77 4.82 -13.51 -4.87
C MET A 77 3.42 -13.84 -4.34
N LEU A 78 3.32 -14.29 -3.09
CA LEU A 78 2.05 -14.54 -2.42
C LEU A 78 1.23 -13.25 -2.33
N MET A 79 1.82 -12.15 -1.86
CA MET A 79 1.14 -10.85 -1.75
C MET A 79 0.71 -10.29 -3.10
N LEU A 80 1.55 -10.43 -4.14
CA LEU A 80 1.18 -10.08 -5.51
C LEU A 80 -0.04 -10.88 -5.97
N SER A 81 -0.05 -12.17 -5.72
CA SER A 81 -1.17 -13.05 -6.09
C SER A 81 -2.45 -12.71 -5.32
N ASN A 82 -2.34 -12.38 -4.02
CA ASN A 82 -3.47 -11.94 -3.21
C ASN A 82 -4.07 -10.62 -3.74
N ASN A 83 -3.22 -9.67 -4.12
CA ASN A 83 -3.67 -8.36 -4.60
C ASN A 83 -4.26 -8.39 -6.02
N LEU A 84 -4.08 -9.49 -6.74
CA LEU A 84 -4.66 -9.75 -8.07
C LEU A 84 -5.82 -10.76 -8.02
N ASP A 85 -6.15 -11.31 -6.86
CA ASP A 85 -7.30 -12.19 -6.70
C ASP A 85 -8.61 -11.40 -6.88
N GLU A 86 -9.45 -11.86 -7.79
CA GLU A 86 -10.75 -11.24 -8.08
C GLU A 86 -11.68 -11.16 -6.85
N ALA A 87 -11.48 -12.04 -5.86
CA ALA A 87 -12.23 -12.02 -4.60
C ALA A 87 -11.72 -10.96 -3.60
N VAL A 88 -10.50 -10.44 -3.79
CA VAL A 88 -9.83 -9.52 -2.86
C VAL A 88 -9.60 -8.14 -3.49
N ALA A 89 -9.22 -8.10 -4.76
CA ALA A 89 -8.85 -6.89 -5.46
C ALA A 89 -10.04 -5.96 -5.69
N GLN A 90 -9.85 -4.67 -5.42
CA GLN A 90 -10.86 -3.65 -5.75
C GLN A 90 -11.03 -3.47 -7.29
N HIS A 91 -9.94 -3.67 -8.03
CA HIS A 91 -9.89 -3.51 -9.48
C HIS A 91 -9.09 -4.65 -10.12
N PRO A 92 -9.62 -5.88 -10.12
CA PRO A 92 -8.88 -7.08 -10.54
C PRO A 92 -8.43 -7.02 -12.00
N ASP A 93 -9.15 -6.28 -12.84
CA ASP A 93 -8.81 -6.15 -14.26
C ASP A 93 -7.68 -5.15 -14.56
N GLU A 94 -7.28 -4.35 -13.59
CA GLU A 94 -6.27 -3.31 -13.76
C GLU A 94 -4.86 -3.73 -13.34
N LEU A 95 -4.57 -5.03 -13.25
CA LEU A 95 -3.36 -5.53 -12.62
C LEU A 95 -3.36 -5.16 -11.11
N ILE A 96 -2.24 -4.78 -10.53
CA ILE A 96 -2.25 -4.31 -9.13
C ILE A 96 -2.44 -2.81 -9.17
N THR A 97 -3.64 -2.34 -8.84
CA THR A 97 -3.95 -0.92 -8.75
C THR A 97 -4.12 -0.47 -7.32
N TYR A 98 -3.68 0.75 -7.09
CA TYR A 98 -3.93 1.44 -5.84
C TYR A 98 -4.24 2.90 -6.14
N GLY A 99 -5.51 3.29 -5.98
CA GLY A 99 -5.97 4.66 -6.20
C GLY A 99 -5.79 5.17 -7.63
N GLY A 100 -6.81 5.18 -8.44
CA GLY A 100 -6.78 5.73 -9.79
C GLY A 100 -5.83 4.97 -10.75
N ASN A 101 -4.80 5.65 -11.24
CA ASN A 101 -3.81 5.07 -12.17
C ASN A 101 -2.61 4.43 -11.48
N GLY A 102 -2.62 4.32 -10.17
CA GLY A 102 -1.52 3.74 -9.41
C GLY A 102 -1.51 2.22 -9.54
N ALA A 103 -0.76 1.68 -10.47
CA ALA A 103 -0.55 0.24 -10.62
C ALA A 103 0.94 -0.10 -10.48
N VAL A 104 1.26 -1.26 -9.92
CA VAL A 104 2.65 -1.74 -9.85
C VAL A 104 3.15 -2.07 -11.24
N PHE A 105 2.31 -2.71 -12.05
CA PHE A 105 2.63 -3.10 -13.42
C PHE A 105 1.73 -2.37 -14.42
N GLN A 106 2.32 -1.93 -15.53
CA GLN A 106 1.56 -1.36 -16.65
C GLN A 106 0.94 -2.44 -17.53
N ASN A 107 1.53 -3.63 -17.56
CA ASN A 107 1.13 -4.71 -18.45
C ASN A 107 1.50 -6.10 -17.90
N TRP A 108 0.91 -7.13 -18.48
CA TRP A 108 1.09 -8.51 -18.05
C TRP A 108 2.49 -9.09 -18.29
N ALA A 109 3.23 -8.57 -19.28
CA ALA A 109 4.62 -8.99 -19.46
C ALA A 109 5.51 -8.55 -18.29
N GLN A 110 5.30 -7.35 -17.76
CA GLN A 110 6.01 -6.87 -16.57
C GLN A 110 5.71 -7.73 -15.34
N TYR A 111 4.44 -8.09 -15.13
CA TYR A 111 4.04 -9.03 -14.08
C TYR A 111 4.79 -10.36 -14.20
N ARG A 112 4.77 -10.98 -15.40
CA ARG A 112 5.46 -12.27 -15.61
C ARG A 112 6.97 -12.18 -15.39
N LEU A 113 7.60 -11.09 -15.81
CA LEU A 113 9.03 -10.86 -15.59
C LEU A 113 9.33 -10.72 -14.09
N ALA A 114 8.54 -9.94 -13.37
CA ALA A 114 8.71 -9.79 -11.92
C ALA A 114 8.54 -11.14 -11.19
N MET A 115 7.51 -11.92 -11.50
CA MET A 115 7.31 -13.25 -10.91
C MET A 115 8.47 -14.21 -11.24
N LYS A 116 9.00 -14.16 -12.47
CA LYS A 116 10.18 -14.94 -12.86
C LYS A 116 11.42 -14.54 -12.06
N TYR A 117 11.68 -13.24 -11.89
CA TYR A 117 12.80 -12.75 -11.11
C TYR A 117 12.67 -13.15 -9.64
N LEU A 118 11.50 -12.98 -9.04
CA LEU A 118 11.22 -13.38 -7.66
C LEU A 118 11.42 -14.89 -7.45
N ALA A 119 11.01 -15.72 -8.41
CA ALA A 119 11.17 -17.16 -8.34
C ALA A 119 12.65 -17.61 -8.39
N THR A 120 13.52 -16.83 -9.01
CA THR A 120 14.93 -17.21 -9.25
C THR A 120 15.94 -16.47 -8.38
N MET A 121 15.55 -15.34 -7.76
CA MET A 121 16.44 -14.53 -6.95
C MET A 121 16.92 -15.22 -5.69
N THR A 122 18.13 -14.89 -5.26
CA THR A 122 18.71 -15.31 -3.99
C THR A 122 18.54 -14.22 -2.93
N ASP A 123 18.88 -14.54 -1.66
CA ASP A 123 18.87 -13.56 -0.57
C ASP A 123 19.97 -12.48 -0.70
N GLU A 124 20.87 -12.61 -1.67
CA GLU A 124 21.93 -11.65 -1.99
C GLU A 124 21.61 -10.82 -3.26
N GLN A 125 20.34 -10.75 -3.63
CA GLN A 125 19.87 -10.00 -4.78
C GLN A 125 18.67 -9.13 -4.42
N THR A 126 18.52 -8.02 -5.13
CA THR A 126 17.36 -7.11 -5.08
C THR A 126 16.78 -6.96 -6.48
N LEU A 127 15.48 -7.18 -6.62
CA LEU A 127 14.74 -6.85 -7.82
C LEU A 127 14.45 -5.34 -7.83
N VAL A 128 14.87 -4.66 -8.88
CA VAL A 128 14.58 -3.23 -9.08
C VAL A 128 13.49 -3.06 -10.12
N LEU A 129 12.42 -2.38 -9.73
CA LEU A 129 11.31 -1.95 -10.59
C LEU A 129 11.34 -0.43 -10.75
N ASN A 130 11.25 0.05 -11.98
CA ASN A 130 11.14 1.48 -12.26
C ASN A 130 9.89 1.76 -13.10
N SER A 131 8.94 2.48 -12.54
CA SER A 131 7.66 2.80 -13.20
C SER A 131 6.99 1.57 -13.83
N GLY A 132 6.95 0.46 -13.09
CA GLY A 132 6.41 -0.82 -13.52
C GLY A 132 7.36 -1.68 -14.34
N HIS A 133 8.52 -1.15 -14.76
CA HIS A 133 9.50 -1.90 -15.56
C HIS A 133 10.46 -2.68 -14.67
N PRO A 134 10.46 -4.02 -14.69
CA PRO A 134 11.47 -4.82 -14.02
C PRO A 134 12.82 -4.64 -14.72
N LEU A 135 13.75 -3.95 -14.07
CA LEU A 135 15.08 -3.68 -14.62
C LEU A 135 16.02 -4.88 -14.52
N GLY A 136 15.82 -5.73 -13.49
CA GLY A 136 16.60 -6.93 -13.28
C GLY A 136 16.91 -7.18 -11.82
N LEU A 137 17.69 -8.26 -11.57
CA LEU A 137 18.22 -8.62 -10.27
C LEU A 137 19.61 -7.98 -10.10
N PHE A 138 19.75 -7.16 -9.08
CA PHE A 138 21.00 -6.50 -8.73
C PHE A 138 21.64 -7.18 -7.51
N PRO A 139 22.97 -7.27 -7.45
CA PRO A 139 23.68 -7.76 -6.27
C PRO A 139 23.33 -6.91 -5.04
N SER A 140 23.08 -7.55 -3.92
CA SER A 140 22.79 -6.91 -2.63
C SER A 140 23.25 -7.82 -1.47
N HIS A 141 22.72 -7.66 -0.29
CA HIS A 141 23.02 -8.51 0.87
C HIS A 141 21.73 -8.99 1.55
N ARG A 142 21.81 -9.97 2.43
CA ARG A 142 20.66 -10.64 3.03
C ARG A 142 19.68 -9.71 3.75
N GLU A 143 20.17 -8.63 4.34
CA GLU A 143 19.35 -7.64 5.02
C GLU A 143 18.80 -6.56 4.10
N ALA A 144 19.22 -6.53 2.83
CA ALA A 144 18.70 -5.57 1.85
C ALA A 144 17.26 -5.90 1.47
N PRO A 145 16.45 -4.91 1.07
CA PRO A 145 15.12 -5.14 0.51
C PRO A 145 15.17 -6.10 -0.68
N ARG A 146 14.27 -7.06 -0.71
CA ARG A 146 14.18 -8.00 -1.87
C ARG A 146 13.66 -7.31 -3.12
N VAL A 147 12.88 -6.23 -2.97
CA VAL A 147 12.39 -5.44 -4.10
C VAL A 147 12.53 -3.96 -3.77
N VAL A 148 13.00 -3.19 -4.75
CA VAL A 148 12.99 -1.73 -4.73
C VAL A 148 12.10 -1.24 -5.86
N VAL A 149 11.14 -0.37 -5.52
CA VAL A 149 10.23 0.25 -6.48
C VAL A 149 10.56 1.73 -6.57
N THR A 150 10.85 2.19 -7.78
CA THR A 150 11.13 3.58 -8.09
C THR A 150 10.15 4.11 -9.12
N ASN A 151 9.96 5.42 -9.18
CA ASN A 151 9.14 6.07 -10.18
C ASN A 151 9.92 7.17 -10.89
N GLY A 152 9.99 7.07 -12.22
CA GLY A 152 10.58 8.09 -13.06
C GLY A 152 9.53 9.15 -13.40
N MET A 153 9.60 10.31 -12.75
CA MET A 153 8.78 11.48 -13.05
C MET A 153 9.65 12.68 -13.33
N VAL A 154 9.24 13.52 -14.28
CA VAL A 154 9.89 14.79 -14.57
C VAL A 154 9.06 15.93 -13.98
N ILE A 155 9.43 16.34 -12.79
CA ILE A 155 8.80 17.43 -12.05
C ILE A 155 9.76 18.64 -12.06
N PRO A 156 9.30 19.87 -12.26
CA PRO A 156 7.90 20.34 -12.35
C PRO A 156 7.27 20.33 -13.77
N ASN A 157 8.02 19.99 -14.81
CA ASN A 157 7.62 20.25 -16.19
C ASN A 157 6.46 19.35 -16.69
N TYR A 158 6.25 18.20 -16.07
CA TYR A 158 5.25 17.19 -16.47
C TYR A 158 4.49 16.69 -15.25
N SER A 159 3.70 17.56 -14.63
CA SER A 159 3.00 17.25 -13.37
C SER A 159 1.49 17.45 -13.43
N SER A 160 0.93 17.84 -14.57
CA SER A 160 -0.51 17.92 -14.73
C SER A 160 -1.14 16.52 -14.81
N PRO A 161 -2.42 16.35 -14.46
CA PRO A 161 -3.14 15.09 -14.67
C PRO A 161 -3.06 14.58 -16.12
N ASP A 162 -3.05 15.46 -17.09
CA ASP A 162 -2.94 15.13 -18.51
C ASP A 162 -1.55 14.58 -18.86
N ASP A 163 -0.51 15.11 -18.26
CA ASP A 163 0.86 14.60 -18.44
C ASP A 163 0.99 13.17 -17.88
N TYR A 164 0.41 12.89 -16.72
CA TYR A 164 0.42 11.55 -16.15
C TYR A 164 -0.31 10.54 -17.04
N GLU A 165 -1.49 10.90 -17.54
CA GLU A 165 -2.25 10.04 -18.46
C GLU A 165 -1.47 9.77 -19.76
N ARG A 166 -0.87 10.80 -20.33
CA ARG A 166 -0.06 10.71 -21.55
C ARG A 166 1.19 9.87 -21.35
N MET A 167 1.95 10.11 -20.27
CA MET A 167 3.18 9.36 -19.97
C MET A 167 2.90 7.90 -19.65
N ASN A 168 1.79 7.62 -18.96
CA ASN A 168 1.34 6.26 -18.71
C ASN A 168 0.97 5.56 -20.03
N ALA A 169 0.20 6.21 -20.91
CA ALA A 169 -0.18 5.64 -22.21
C ALA A 169 1.02 5.39 -23.12
N LEU A 170 2.09 6.21 -23.01
CA LEU A 170 3.36 6.01 -23.69
C LEU A 170 4.18 4.84 -23.13
N GLY A 171 3.82 4.29 -21.99
CA GLY A 171 4.59 3.26 -21.28
C GLY A 171 5.90 3.80 -20.71
N VAL A 172 5.98 5.08 -20.33
CA VAL A 172 7.17 5.74 -19.82
C VAL A 172 7.17 5.78 -18.31
N THR A 173 6.07 6.21 -17.69
CA THR A 173 5.94 6.33 -16.24
C THR A 173 4.58 5.86 -15.77
N GLN A 174 4.45 5.70 -14.47
CA GLN A 174 3.22 5.29 -13.82
C GLN A 174 3.00 6.11 -12.56
N TYR A 175 1.86 6.78 -12.50
CA TYR A 175 1.47 7.58 -11.34
C TYR A 175 1.16 6.67 -10.14
N GLY A 176 1.55 7.11 -8.93
CA GLY A 176 1.27 6.37 -7.71
C GLY A 176 2.10 5.09 -7.52
N GLN A 177 3.18 4.91 -8.28
CA GLN A 177 4.01 3.72 -8.26
C GLN A 177 4.54 3.35 -6.88
N MET A 178 4.97 4.31 -6.06
CA MET A 178 5.47 4.03 -4.71
C MET A 178 4.39 3.45 -3.80
N THR A 179 3.19 4.02 -3.85
CA THR A 179 2.04 3.52 -3.09
C THR A 179 1.63 2.13 -3.55
N ALA A 180 1.55 1.90 -4.85
CA ALA A 180 1.27 0.60 -5.42
C ALA A 180 2.37 -0.41 -5.08
N GLY A 181 3.64 0.00 -5.05
CA GLY A 181 4.76 -0.80 -4.59
C GLY A 181 4.63 -1.23 -3.13
N SER A 182 4.29 -0.30 -2.24
CA SER A 182 4.02 -0.63 -0.83
C SER A 182 2.85 -1.62 -0.70
N PHE A 183 1.79 -1.43 -1.46
CA PHE A 183 0.64 -2.33 -1.49
C PHE A 183 1.02 -3.77 -1.90
N MET A 184 1.98 -3.92 -2.79
CA MET A 184 2.52 -5.20 -3.23
C MET A 184 3.09 -6.04 -2.08
N TYR A 185 3.67 -5.39 -1.05
CA TYR A 185 4.30 -6.10 0.06
C TYR A 185 3.35 -6.40 1.21
N ILE A 186 2.52 -5.42 1.57
CA ILE A 186 1.80 -5.42 2.83
C ILE A 186 0.28 -5.35 2.66
N GLY A 187 -0.19 -5.05 1.45
CA GLY A 187 -1.60 -4.79 1.20
C GLY A 187 -2.16 -3.60 2.00
N PRO A 188 -3.48 -3.36 1.94
CA PRO A 188 -4.12 -2.26 2.67
C PRO A 188 -4.05 -2.43 4.19
N GLN A 189 -4.10 -3.67 4.68
CA GLN A 189 -4.02 -3.96 6.11
C GLN A 189 -2.68 -3.52 6.71
N GLY A 190 -1.57 -3.66 5.98
CA GLY A 190 -0.26 -3.25 6.45
C GLY A 190 -0.13 -1.75 6.66
N ILE A 191 -0.78 -0.95 5.82
CA ILE A 191 -0.81 0.52 5.97
C ILE A 191 -1.60 0.91 7.22
N VAL A 192 -2.77 0.32 7.44
CA VAL A 192 -3.58 0.52 8.65
C VAL A 192 -2.78 0.08 9.88
N HIS A 193 -2.19 -1.11 9.87
CA HIS A 193 -1.40 -1.65 10.97
C HIS A 193 -0.20 -0.77 11.31
N GLY A 194 0.59 -0.35 10.31
CA GLY A 194 1.73 0.54 10.51
C GLY A 194 1.33 1.88 11.13
N THR A 195 0.25 2.49 10.64
CA THR A 195 -0.28 3.74 11.22
C THR A 195 -0.79 3.52 12.63
N THR A 196 -1.52 2.44 12.91
CA THR A 196 -2.02 2.13 14.26
C THR A 196 -0.89 2.03 15.27
N ILE A 197 0.19 1.28 14.94
CA ILE A 197 1.37 1.16 15.80
C ILE A 197 2.02 2.53 16.02
N THR A 198 2.14 3.34 14.97
CA THR A 198 2.77 4.66 15.05
C THR A 198 2.00 5.59 16.00
N VAL A 199 0.67 5.68 15.86
CA VAL A 199 -0.13 6.56 16.72
C VAL A 199 -0.18 6.06 18.17
N LEU A 200 -0.20 4.75 18.40
CA LEU A 200 -0.11 4.17 19.74
C LEU A 200 1.23 4.49 20.41
N ASN A 201 2.35 4.35 19.69
CA ASN A 201 3.65 4.70 20.22
C ASN A 201 3.78 6.20 20.53
N ALA A 202 3.29 7.07 19.65
CA ALA A 202 3.25 8.51 19.90
C ALA A 202 2.40 8.83 21.15
N ALA A 203 1.25 8.19 21.32
CA ALA A 203 0.41 8.38 22.47
C ALA A 203 1.06 7.96 23.80
N ARG A 204 1.84 6.89 23.79
CA ARG A 204 2.63 6.41 24.96
C ARG A 204 3.72 7.40 25.32
N MET A 205 4.44 7.93 24.33
CA MET A 205 5.47 8.93 24.55
C MET A 205 4.90 10.21 25.19
N ILE A 206 3.77 10.70 24.72
CA ILE A 206 3.07 11.87 25.30
C ILE A 206 2.65 11.55 26.75
N GLY A 207 2.14 10.37 27.04
CA GLY A 207 1.74 9.94 28.38
C GLY A 207 2.93 9.80 29.34
N ALA A 208 4.08 9.32 28.87
CA ALA A 208 5.29 9.19 29.67
C ALA A 208 5.96 10.53 29.96
N GLY A 209 5.93 11.51 29.03
CA GLY A 209 6.47 12.86 29.22
C GLY A 209 5.69 13.70 30.23
N GLY A 210 4.39 13.43 30.43
CA GLY A 210 3.56 14.10 31.41
C GLY A 210 3.87 13.71 32.86
N VAL A 211 4.58 12.62 33.11
CA VAL A 211 4.98 12.14 34.45
C VAL A 211 6.37 12.66 34.84
N ALA A 212 7.20 13.10 33.88
CA ALA A 212 8.57 13.60 34.14
C ALA A 212 8.63 15.06 34.65
N GLY A 213 7.48 15.76 34.78
CA GLY A 213 7.40 17.15 35.21
C GLY A 213 7.21 17.40 36.72
N SER A 214 7.18 16.34 37.57
CA SER A 214 7.06 16.54 39.02
C SER A 214 8.01 15.64 39.80
N GLY A 215 9.24 16.14 40.05
CA GLY A 215 10.03 15.72 41.22
C GLY A 215 11.25 14.88 40.92
N GLY A 216 12.45 15.40 41.25
CA GLY A 216 13.54 14.64 41.84
C GLY A 216 14.76 14.39 40.98
N SER A 217 15.73 15.22 41.18
CA SER A 217 17.21 14.97 41.28
C SER A 217 17.76 13.63 40.75
N GLY A 218 18.68 13.74 39.83
CA GLY A 218 19.81 12.98 39.41
C GLY A 218 20.02 11.56 39.88
N GLU A 219 20.16 10.72 38.90
CA GLU A 219 21.18 9.64 38.86
C GLU A 219 21.41 9.25 37.44
N GLU A 220 22.59 9.57 36.92
CA GLU A 220 23.16 9.05 35.71
C GLU A 220 23.37 7.51 35.86
N ARG A 221 22.70 6.72 35.03
CA ARG A 221 23.05 5.31 34.84
C ARG A 221 23.74 5.10 33.52
N ASP A 222 25.02 4.96 33.65
CA ASP A 222 25.96 4.45 32.67
C ASP A 222 25.53 3.03 32.21
N THR A 223 25.24 2.83 30.93
CA THR A 223 25.02 1.51 30.34
C THR A 223 26.05 1.23 29.26
N ALA A 224 27.24 0.87 29.69
CA ALA A 224 28.22 0.16 28.88
C ALA A 224 27.84 -1.34 28.80
N GLY A 225 27.84 -1.82 27.60
CA GLY A 225 27.89 -3.18 27.05
C GLY A 225 27.76 -4.43 27.92
N ARG A 226 26.90 -5.33 27.45
CA ARG A 226 27.14 -6.77 27.60
C ARG A 226 26.63 -7.55 26.39
N HIS A 227 27.55 -8.10 25.64
CA HIS A 227 27.34 -9.24 24.74
C HIS A 227 27.03 -10.48 25.58
N GLY A 228 25.92 -11.16 25.31
CA GLY A 228 25.54 -12.44 25.88
C GLY A 228 25.29 -13.47 24.78
N GLY A 229 26.17 -14.50 24.75
CA GLY A 229 26.16 -15.58 23.79
C GLY A 229 24.93 -16.49 23.90
N GLY A 230 24.36 -16.86 22.75
CA GLY A 230 23.30 -17.84 22.65
C GLY A 230 23.82 -19.27 22.70
N LYS A 231 23.15 -20.10 23.48
CA LYS A 231 23.32 -21.57 23.51
C LYS A 231 22.46 -22.24 22.44
N PRO A 232 22.86 -23.34 21.82
CA PRO A 232 22.07 -24.06 20.83
C PRO A 232 20.92 -24.85 21.46
N LEU A 233 19.75 -24.81 20.85
CA LEU A 233 18.62 -25.65 21.21
C LEU A 233 18.70 -26.99 20.48
N GLY A 234 18.59 -28.06 21.26
CA GLY A 234 18.63 -29.44 20.82
C GLY A 234 17.35 -29.89 20.10
N GLU A 235 17.53 -30.92 19.31
CA GLU A 235 16.53 -31.71 18.63
C GLU A 235 15.62 -32.43 19.63
N SER A 236 14.29 -32.43 19.36
CA SER A 236 13.46 -33.64 19.57
C SER A 236 12.00 -33.41 19.23
N GLY A 237 11.37 -34.37 18.58
CA GLY A 237 9.96 -34.72 18.78
C GLY A 237 9.03 -34.53 17.59
N SER A 238 8.92 -35.59 16.76
CA SER A 238 7.81 -35.83 15.86
C SER A 238 6.49 -35.97 16.63
N GLY A 239 5.56 -35.06 16.46
CA GLY A 239 4.18 -35.16 16.94
C GLY A 239 3.20 -35.07 15.76
N ARG A 240 2.49 -36.17 15.50
CA ARG A 240 1.35 -36.23 14.57
C ARG A 240 0.24 -35.30 15.08
N ILE A 241 -0.24 -34.43 14.24
CA ILE A 241 -1.43 -33.61 14.51
C ILE A 241 -2.61 -34.34 13.86
N ASN A 242 -3.59 -34.73 14.67
CA ASN A 242 -4.86 -35.30 14.26
C ASN A 242 -5.71 -34.20 13.63
N GLU A 243 -6.38 -34.56 12.51
CA GLU A 243 -7.45 -33.78 11.90
C GLU A 243 -8.65 -33.78 12.85
N GLU A 244 -8.94 -32.66 13.49
CA GLU A 244 -10.21 -32.39 14.13
C GLU A 244 -10.83 -31.08 13.62
N GLU A 245 -12.09 -31.16 13.33
CA GLU A 245 -13.04 -30.26 12.70
C GLU A 245 -12.87 -28.76 13.04
N ILE A 246 -12.87 -27.94 11.99
CA ILE A 246 -12.96 -26.47 12.08
C ILE A 246 -14.44 -26.10 12.24
N PRO A 247 -14.86 -25.49 13.36
CA PRO A 247 -16.22 -24.98 13.48
C PRO A 247 -16.44 -23.71 12.66
N GLU A 248 -17.59 -23.62 12.01
CA GLU A 248 -18.06 -22.47 11.24
C GLU A 248 -18.02 -21.18 12.06
N GLU A 249 -17.25 -20.20 11.58
CA GLU A 249 -17.11 -18.87 12.17
C GLU A 249 -18.24 -17.94 11.72
N LYS A 250 -19.45 -18.16 12.24
CA LYS A 250 -20.52 -17.15 12.22
C LYS A 250 -20.60 -16.53 13.62
N ASN A 251 -20.38 -15.20 13.71
CA ASN A 251 -20.56 -14.33 14.88
C ASN A 251 -19.39 -14.19 15.86
N ARG A 252 -18.28 -13.58 15.45
CA ARG A 252 -17.30 -13.03 16.41
C ARG A 252 -16.97 -11.54 16.23
N ALA A 253 -17.94 -10.74 15.83
CA ALA A 253 -17.75 -9.29 15.75
C ALA A 253 -18.11 -8.51 17.04
N LYS A 254 -18.48 -9.18 18.15
CA LYS A 254 -18.92 -8.50 19.38
C LYS A 254 -18.12 -8.77 20.67
N ASP A 255 -17.10 -9.63 20.68
CA ASP A 255 -16.42 -10.02 21.93
C ASP A 255 -14.93 -9.68 22.04
N HIS A 256 -14.38 -8.81 21.20
CA HIS A 256 -12.98 -8.34 21.35
C HIS A 256 -12.82 -7.10 22.25
N GLN A 257 -13.69 -6.90 23.23
CA GLN A 257 -13.60 -5.77 24.18
C GLN A 257 -13.10 -6.16 25.58
N LYS A 258 -12.45 -7.31 25.77
CA LYS A 258 -11.84 -7.69 27.06
C LYS A 258 -10.40 -8.25 26.88
N GLY A 259 -9.53 -7.51 26.24
CA GLY A 259 -8.09 -7.67 26.35
C GLY A 259 -7.54 -6.36 26.91
N GLY A 260 -6.98 -6.39 28.13
CA GLY A 260 -6.47 -5.21 28.83
C GLY A 260 -5.26 -4.55 28.18
N GLY A 261 -5.44 -3.92 27.02
CA GLY A 261 -4.52 -2.96 26.44
C GLY A 261 -4.91 -1.57 26.95
N SER A 262 -3.98 -0.84 27.55
CA SER A 262 -4.20 0.55 27.91
C SER A 262 -4.70 1.29 26.67
N ASN A 263 -5.82 2.00 26.80
CA ASN A 263 -6.44 2.73 25.69
C ASN A 263 -5.65 4.02 25.47
N ASP A 264 -4.40 3.88 25.00
CA ASP A 264 -3.38 4.93 24.99
C ASP A 264 -3.79 6.16 24.14
N MET A 265 -4.73 5.96 23.19
CA MET A 265 -5.26 7.02 22.33
C MET A 265 -6.58 7.62 22.81
N LYS A 266 -7.20 7.11 23.89
CA LYS A 266 -8.48 7.63 24.38
C LYS A 266 -8.38 9.13 24.71
N GLY A 267 -9.29 9.92 24.11
CA GLY A 267 -9.35 11.38 24.28
C GLY A 267 -8.20 12.15 23.62
N LYS A 268 -7.30 11.46 22.89
CA LYS A 268 -6.23 12.11 22.10
C LYS A 268 -6.69 12.28 20.66
N VAL A 269 -6.26 13.40 20.07
CA VAL A 269 -6.61 13.78 18.70
C VAL A 269 -5.37 13.62 17.80
N PHE A 270 -5.54 12.93 16.70
CA PHE A 270 -4.57 12.86 15.61
C PHE A 270 -5.05 13.70 14.44
N VAL A 271 -4.32 14.79 14.16
CA VAL A 271 -4.63 15.69 13.05
C VAL A 271 -3.72 15.39 11.87
N THR A 272 -4.31 15.24 10.70
CA THR A 272 -3.57 14.88 9.47
C THR A 272 -4.26 15.42 8.23
N SER A 273 -3.67 15.16 7.06
CA SER A 273 -4.23 15.57 5.77
C SER A 273 -4.14 14.46 4.72
N GLY A 274 -5.08 14.53 3.77
CA GLY A 274 -5.16 13.63 2.64
C GLY A 274 -6.02 12.39 2.89
N LEU A 275 -6.88 12.07 1.92
CA LEU A 275 -7.71 10.87 1.88
C LEU A 275 -7.42 10.02 0.62
N GLY A 276 -6.21 10.16 0.10
CA GLY A 276 -5.71 9.35 -1.00
C GLY A 276 -5.47 7.90 -0.63
N GLY A 277 -4.61 7.25 -1.42
CA GLY A 277 -4.33 5.83 -1.25
C GLY A 277 -3.76 5.44 0.10
N MET A 278 -2.65 6.05 0.53
CA MET A 278 -2.02 5.75 1.83
C MET A 278 -2.66 6.53 2.98
N SER A 279 -2.79 7.84 2.82
CA SER A 279 -3.32 8.72 3.87
C SER A 279 -4.75 8.37 4.26
N GLY A 280 -5.56 7.86 3.32
CA GLY A 280 -6.91 7.38 3.61
C GLY A 280 -6.99 6.24 4.62
N ALA A 281 -5.89 5.55 4.94
CA ALA A 281 -5.83 4.53 5.99
C ALA A 281 -5.68 5.13 7.41
N GLN A 282 -5.21 6.38 7.52
CA GLN A 282 -4.92 7.02 8.81
C GLN A 282 -6.15 7.21 9.69
N PRO A 283 -7.32 7.66 9.17
CA PRO A 283 -8.53 7.76 9.96
C PRO A 283 -8.94 6.43 10.59
N LYS A 284 -9.01 5.38 9.79
CA LYS A 284 -9.35 4.02 10.26
C LYS A 284 -8.37 3.52 11.30
N ALA A 285 -7.08 3.71 11.09
CA ALA A 285 -6.02 3.29 12.01
C ALA A 285 -6.13 4.00 13.37
N THR A 286 -6.46 5.28 13.37
CA THR A 286 -6.62 6.08 14.60
C THR A 286 -7.82 5.61 15.41
N VAL A 287 -8.95 5.35 14.74
CA VAL A 287 -10.16 4.80 15.40
C VAL A 287 -9.90 3.41 15.99
N ILE A 288 -9.19 2.54 15.27
CA ILE A 288 -8.76 1.23 15.79
C ILE A 288 -7.87 1.39 17.05
N ALA A 289 -7.03 2.41 17.09
CA ALA A 289 -6.22 2.74 18.27
C ALA A 289 -7.02 3.37 19.43
N GLY A 290 -8.31 3.63 19.25
CA GLY A 290 -9.18 4.23 20.26
C GLY A 290 -9.13 5.75 20.34
N GLY A 291 -8.57 6.42 19.32
CA GLY A 291 -8.40 7.87 19.24
C GLY A 291 -9.39 8.58 18.34
N ILE A 292 -9.29 9.89 18.32
CA ILE A 292 -10.04 10.79 17.45
C ILE A 292 -9.13 11.17 16.28
N CYS A 293 -9.56 10.97 15.04
CA CYS A 293 -8.86 11.46 13.87
C CYS A 293 -9.58 12.67 13.27
N VAL A 294 -8.86 13.77 13.04
CA VAL A 294 -9.34 14.88 12.22
C VAL A 294 -8.47 14.96 10.96
N VAL A 295 -9.07 14.81 9.80
CA VAL A 295 -8.35 14.76 8.51
C VAL A 295 -8.89 15.78 7.53
N ALA A 296 -8.03 16.66 7.03
CA ALA A 296 -8.37 17.60 5.96
C ALA A 296 -8.14 16.99 4.57
N GLU A 297 -9.06 17.21 3.64
CA GLU A 297 -8.93 16.82 2.24
C GLU A 297 -9.61 17.83 1.33
N VAL A 298 -8.88 18.35 0.36
CA VAL A 298 -9.39 19.35 -0.60
C VAL A 298 -10.16 18.75 -1.77
N ASN A 299 -9.95 17.46 -2.06
CA ASN A 299 -10.63 16.76 -3.15
C ASN A 299 -11.95 16.14 -2.65
N PRO A 300 -13.12 16.70 -3.07
CA PRO A 300 -14.42 16.19 -2.61
C PRO A 300 -14.67 14.73 -2.98
N LEU A 301 -14.15 14.27 -4.13
CA LEU A 301 -14.29 12.88 -4.56
C LEU A 301 -13.51 11.91 -3.66
N ALA A 302 -12.37 12.34 -3.12
CA ALA A 302 -11.61 11.53 -2.17
C ALA A 302 -12.35 11.44 -0.82
N VAL A 303 -12.92 12.54 -0.34
CA VAL A 303 -13.75 12.59 0.87
C VAL A 303 -14.93 11.64 0.73
N GLU A 304 -15.74 11.80 -0.33
CA GLU A 304 -16.93 10.98 -0.59
C GLU A 304 -16.58 9.48 -0.67
N LYS A 305 -15.51 9.15 -1.41
CA LYS A 305 -15.04 7.77 -1.56
C LYS A 305 -14.68 7.15 -0.22
N ARG A 306 -13.94 7.84 0.64
CA ARG A 306 -13.52 7.27 1.93
C ARG A 306 -14.65 7.18 2.94
N HIS A 307 -15.57 8.12 2.92
CA HIS A 307 -16.78 8.06 3.74
C HIS A 307 -17.67 6.89 3.29
N SER A 308 -17.95 6.73 1.99
CA SER A 308 -18.76 5.62 1.48
C SER A 308 -18.14 4.24 1.73
N GLN A 309 -16.83 4.16 1.82
CA GLN A 309 -16.10 2.93 2.16
C GLN A 309 -16.03 2.64 3.67
N GLY A 310 -16.54 3.52 4.55
CA GLY A 310 -16.44 3.40 6.00
C GLY A 310 -15.01 3.56 6.55
N TRP A 311 -14.15 4.30 5.84
CA TRP A 311 -12.80 4.64 6.29
C TRP A 311 -12.76 5.97 7.05
N VAL A 312 -13.78 6.80 6.85
CA VAL A 312 -14.08 8.02 7.58
C VAL A 312 -15.52 7.92 8.06
N ASP A 313 -15.75 8.27 9.31
CA ASP A 313 -17.08 8.12 9.93
C ASP A 313 -17.96 9.34 9.63
N GLU A 314 -17.41 10.55 9.67
CA GLU A 314 -18.17 11.80 9.54
C GLU A 314 -17.47 12.81 8.63
N VAL A 315 -18.24 13.67 7.96
CA VAL A 315 -17.73 14.68 7.03
C VAL A 315 -18.34 16.04 7.32
N TYR A 316 -17.50 17.06 7.42
CA TYR A 316 -17.90 18.45 7.65
C TYR A 316 -17.22 19.39 6.65
N LYS A 317 -17.87 20.53 6.37
CA LYS A 317 -17.32 21.61 5.52
C LYS A 317 -16.93 22.85 6.34
N GLU A 318 -17.56 23.02 7.50
CA GLU A 318 -17.33 24.17 8.37
C GLU A 318 -16.37 23.78 9.51
N ILE A 319 -15.33 24.55 9.70
CA ILE A 319 -14.28 24.29 10.70
C ILE A 319 -14.84 24.28 12.11
N GLU A 320 -15.75 25.20 12.42
CA GLU A 320 -16.38 25.30 13.73
C GLU A 320 -17.14 24.02 14.09
N ALA A 321 -17.80 23.40 13.12
CA ALA A 321 -18.50 22.14 13.31
C ALA A 321 -17.51 20.98 13.56
N VAL A 322 -16.36 20.97 12.89
CA VAL A 322 -15.29 20.00 13.12
C VAL A 322 -14.75 20.10 14.54
N ILE A 323 -14.45 21.33 14.99
CA ILE A 323 -13.92 21.59 16.33
C ILE A 323 -14.94 21.18 17.40
N GLN A 324 -16.18 21.62 17.26
CA GLN A 324 -17.27 21.25 18.18
C GLN A 324 -17.44 19.73 18.29
N ARG A 325 -17.48 19.04 17.16
CA ARG A 325 -17.63 17.58 17.11
C ARG A 325 -16.42 16.85 17.73
N MET A 326 -15.22 17.32 17.43
CA MET A 326 -13.98 16.79 18.01
C MET A 326 -13.96 16.94 19.54
N GLU A 327 -14.35 18.12 20.08
CA GLU A 327 -14.42 18.36 21.51
C GLU A 327 -15.48 17.50 22.17
N GLU A 328 -16.63 17.29 21.53
CA GLU A 328 -17.68 16.38 22.02
C GLU A 328 -17.14 14.95 22.11
N ALA A 329 -16.51 14.44 21.05
CA ALA A 329 -15.90 13.11 21.04
C ALA A 329 -14.84 12.97 22.15
N ARG A 330 -14.04 14.02 22.38
CA ARG A 330 -13.02 14.06 23.43
C ARG A 330 -13.64 13.97 24.83
N ARG A 331 -14.71 14.75 25.09
CA ARG A 331 -15.43 14.72 26.37
C ARG A 331 -16.06 13.35 26.65
N ASN A 332 -16.59 12.72 25.60
CA ASN A 332 -17.26 11.42 25.69
C ASN A 332 -16.28 10.24 25.67
N GLY A 333 -14.99 10.49 25.37
CA GLY A 333 -13.99 9.43 25.18
C GLY A 333 -14.30 8.53 23.99
N GLU A 334 -14.91 9.08 22.96
CA GLU A 334 -15.33 8.40 21.74
C GLU A 334 -14.15 8.27 20.77
N ALA A 335 -14.08 7.15 20.07
CA ALA A 335 -13.15 6.95 18.96
C ALA A 335 -13.90 7.19 17.64
N VAL A 336 -13.52 8.25 16.92
CA VAL A 336 -14.21 8.68 15.69
C VAL A 336 -13.23 9.31 14.70
N SER A 337 -13.52 9.19 13.42
CA SER A 337 -12.80 9.87 12.35
C SER A 337 -13.68 10.91 11.69
N ILE A 338 -13.17 12.16 11.66
CA ILE A 338 -13.85 13.36 11.19
C ILE A 338 -13.07 13.91 10.00
N ALA A 339 -13.68 13.95 8.82
CA ALA A 339 -13.10 14.59 7.65
C ALA A 339 -13.55 16.05 7.56
N TYR A 340 -12.59 16.94 7.35
CA TYR A 340 -12.80 18.32 6.95
C TYR A 340 -12.59 18.45 5.44
N HIS A 341 -13.62 18.87 4.71
CA HIS A 341 -13.48 19.16 3.29
C HIS A 341 -12.90 20.56 3.12
N GLY A 342 -11.59 20.68 3.20
CA GLY A 342 -10.87 21.96 3.14
C GLY A 342 -9.35 21.78 3.23
N ASN A 343 -8.66 22.90 3.41
CA ASN A 343 -7.21 22.92 3.50
C ASN A 343 -6.75 22.57 4.92
N ILE A 344 -5.68 21.80 5.05
CA ILE A 344 -5.08 21.47 6.34
C ILE A 344 -4.53 22.71 7.08
N VAL A 345 -4.12 23.75 6.34
CA VAL A 345 -3.61 24.99 6.96
C VAL A 345 -4.70 25.66 7.79
N ASP A 346 -5.92 25.77 7.23
CA ASP A 346 -7.07 26.34 7.93
C ASP A 346 -7.36 25.57 9.23
N LEU A 347 -7.23 24.24 9.15
CA LEU A 347 -7.42 23.37 10.31
C LEU A 347 -6.33 23.57 11.36
N TRP A 348 -5.05 23.71 10.96
CA TRP A 348 -3.96 24.00 11.88
C TRP A 348 -4.11 25.35 12.58
N GLU A 349 -4.51 26.39 11.85
CA GLU A 349 -4.75 27.73 12.41
C GLU A 349 -5.88 27.72 13.46
N ALA A 350 -6.89 26.86 13.25
CA ALA A 350 -7.99 26.73 14.20
C ALA A 350 -7.65 25.91 15.47
N PHE A 351 -6.59 25.09 15.44
CA PHE A 351 -6.12 24.27 16.57
C PHE A 351 -5.05 24.97 17.41
N VAL A 352 -4.45 26.07 16.95
CA VAL A 352 -3.44 26.87 17.66
C VAL A 352 -4.08 28.00 18.44
#